data_74c359c7fd22771e6e315fab73183ee8
#
_entry.id   74c359c7fd22771e6e315fab73183ee8
#
_cell.length_a   1.000
_cell.length_b   1.000
_cell.length_c   1.000
_cell.angle_alpha   90.00
_cell.angle_beta   90.00
_cell.angle_gamma   90.00
#
_symmetry.space_group_name_H-M   'P 1'
#
loop_
_entity.id
_entity.type
_entity.pdbx_description
1 polymer ?
#
loop_
_entity_poly.entity_id
_entity_poly.type
_entity_poly.pdbx_seq_one_letter_code
_entity_poly.pdbx_strand_id
1 'polypeptide(L)'
;GVPLMIDNAYGPPLPNICFVPVKPAWDENMILTMSLSKIGLPGTRTGIVIARPDVIRAVVSMVTTSSLCPNNLGQALVTPYLEDGTLERVCRETLTPFYRGQAEFALSLLPELFGESIPWRVHKSEGAMFLWLWFEGLPITCQELYERCKARGCFVNPGHHFFFALPEEGEPWPHRHECIRISFTQTEELLRKGLSIVADEVKKAYSHS
;
A
#
# COMPACT_ATOMS: atom_id res chain seq x y z
N GLY A 1 28.91 -4.44 -8.21
CA GLY A 1 27.52 -4.85 -8.39
C GLY A 1 26.59 -3.68 -8.19
N VAL A 2 25.37 -3.79 -8.66
CA VAL A 2 24.32 -2.77 -8.42
C VAL A 2 23.69 -3.09 -7.05
N PRO A 3 23.56 -2.12 -6.13
CA PRO A 3 22.90 -2.35 -4.84
C PRO A 3 21.40 -2.60 -5.06
N LEU A 4 20.83 -3.51 -4.26
CA LEU A 4 19.39 -3.76 -4.24
C LEU A 4 18.77 -2.94 -3.09
N MET A 5 17.82 -2.05 -3.42
CA MET A 5 17.02 -1.38 -2.41
C MET A 5 15.70 -2.12 -2.20
N ILE A 6 15.41 -2.48 -0.95
CA ILE A 6 14.14 -3.08 -0.54
C ILE A 6 13.37 -2.04 0.28
N ASP A 7 12.30 -1.52 -0.28
CA ASP A 7 11.34 -0.71 0.45
C ASP A 7 10.41 -1.63 1.26
N ASN A 8 10.74 -1.81 2.53
CA ASN A 8 10.03 -2.69 3.44
C ASN A 8 9.01 -1.91 4.30
N ALA A 9 8.24 -1.03 3.67
CA ALA A 9 7.26 -0.21 4.39
C ALA A 9 6.11 -1.01 5.02
N TYR A 10 5.89 -2.26 4.61
CA TYR A 10 4.82 -3.14 5.09
C TYR A 10 5.31 -4.49 5.61
N GLY A 11 6.53 -4.89 5.31
CA GLY A 11 7.06 -6.22 5.62
C GLY A 11 7.62 -6.38 7.03
N PRO A 12 8.10 -7.60 7.36
CA PRO A 12 8.74 -7.90 8.64
C PRO A 12 10.12 -7.22 8.74
N PRO A 13 10.64 -6.94 9.94
CA PRO A 13 9.96 -7.13 11.24
C PRO A 13 8.92 -6.06 11.56
N LEU A 14 9.00 -4.89 10.93
CA LEU A 14 8.15 -3.72 11.17
C LEU A 14 7.66 -3.13 9.84
N PRO A 15 6.35 -2.88 9.70
CA PRO A 15 5.21 -3.12 10.60
C PRO A 15 4.69 -4.55 10.58
N ASN A 16 5.26 -5.42 9.76
CA ASN A 16 4.90 -6.82 9.59
C ASN A 16 3.44 -7.05 9.15
N ILE A 17 2.92 -6.19 8.29
CA ILE A 17 1.58 -6.35 7.72
C ILE A 17 1.70 -7.28 6.50
N CYS A 18 2.12 -8.52 6.76
CA CYS A 18 2.18 -9.62 5.79
C CYS A 18 1.26 -10.75 6.25
N PHE A 19 0.45 -11.27 5.35
CA PHE A 19 -0.55 -12.32 5.62
C PHE A 19 -0.04 -13.72 5.29
N VAL A 20 1.14 -13.79 4.70
CA VAL A 20 1.88 -15.01 4.38
C VAL A 20 3.22 -15.01 5.11
N PRO A 21 3.82 -16.19 5.37
CA PRO A 21 5.15 -16.25 5.96
C PRO A 21 6.18 -15.59 5.05
N VAL A 22 6.84 -14.56 5.56
CA VAL A 22 7.95 -13.86 4.88
C VAL A 22 9.17 -13.89 5.79
N LYS A 23 10.33 -14.23 5.23
CA LYS A 23 11.61 -14.11 5.92
C LYS A 23 12.32 -12.85 5.45
N PRO A 24 12.74 -11.96 6.35
CA PRO A 24 13.60 -10.85 5.97
C PRO A 24 14.86 -11.37 5.29
N ALA A 25 15.20 -10.78 4.15
CA ALA A 25 16.46 -11.04 3.48
C ALA A 25 17.43 -9.89 3.78
N TRP A 26 18.68 -10.23 4.02
CA TRP A 26 19.75 -9.28 4.19
C TRP A 26 21.02 -9.75 3.49
N ASP A 27 21.67 -8.84 2.81
CA ASP A 27 22.99 -9.00 2.22
C ASP A 27 23.72 -7.66 2.26
N GLU A 28 25.05 -7.67 2.26
CA GLU A 28 25.86 -6.44 2.33
C GLU A 28 25.61 -5.47 1.16
N ASN A 29 25.11 -5.95 0.02
CA ASN A 29 24.74 -5.11 -1.12
C ASN A 29 23.30 -4.62 -1.09
N MET A 30 22.56 -4.93 -0.02
CA MET A 30 21.19 -4.46 0.17
C MET A 30 21.12 -3.17 0.96
N ILE A 31 20.12 -2.36 0.62
CA ILE A 31 19.64 -1.20 1.38
C ILE A 31 18.21 -1.53 1.78
N LEU A 32 17.99 -1.78 3.07
CA LEU A 32 16.66 -2.06 3.60
C LEU A 32 16.10 -0.79 4.24
N THR A 33 14.90 -0.40 3.83
CA THR A 33 14.18 0.73 4.44
C THR A 33 12.92 0.25 5.15
N MET A 34 12.63 0.80 6.31
CA MET A 34 11.41 0.56 7.09
C MET A 34 10.80 1.88 7.54
N SER A 35 9.52 1.89 7.89
CA SER A 35 8.80 3.09 8.28
C SER A 35 7.96 2.87 9.54
N LEU A 36 8.00 3.82 10.46
CA LEU A 36 7.13 3.83 11.64
C LEU A 36 5.70 4.28 11.31
N SER A 37 5.47 4.81 10.11
CA SER A 37 4.15 5.33 9.72
C SER A 37 3.04 4.27 9.78
N LYS A 38 3.36 3.01 9.45
CA LYS A 38 2.38 1.92 9.35
C LYS A 38 2.16 1.16 10.66
N ILE A 39 2.92 1.48 11.69
CA ILE A 39 2.69 0.98 13.06
C ILE A 39 1.88 1.97 13.93
N GLY A 40 1.25 2.96 13.31
CA GLY A 40 0.43 3.95 14.01
C GLY A 40 1.14 5.26 14.34
N LEU A 41 2.36 5.47 13.85
CA LEU A 41 3.17 6.65 14.13
C LEU A 41 3.48 7.51 12.88
N PRO A 42 2.49 7.79 12.00
CA PRO A 42 2.77 8.53 10.76
C PRO A 42 3.25 9.96 11.02
N GLY A 43 2.79 10.58 12.11
CA GLY A 43 3.14 11.96 12.48
C GLY A 43 4.59 12.13 12.93
N THR A 44 5.28 11.08 13.33
CA THR A 44 6.69 11.16 13.75
C THR A 44 7.66 11.34 12.57
N ARG A 45 7.22 11.08 11.34
CA ARG A 45 8.02 11.18 10.11
C ARG A 45 9.39 10.48 10.23
N THR A 46 9.39 9.27 10.81
CA THR A 46 10.60 8.51 11.12
C THR A 46 10.65 7.25 10.26
N GLY A 47 11.80 7.04 9.62
CA GLY A 47 12.17 5.83 8.89
C GLY A 47 13.43 5.22 9.47
N ILE A 48 13.66 3.96 9.15
CA ILE A 48 14.86 3.20 9.52
C ILE A 48 15.52 2.75 8.22
N VAL A 49 16.84 2.98 8.11
CA VAL A 49 17.64 2.51 6.98
C VAL A 49 18.73 1.60 7.50
N ILE A 50 18.79 0.39 6.95
CA ILE A 50 19.86 -0.58 7.21
C ILE A 50 20.64 -0.78 5.92
N ALA A 51 21.92 -0.47 5.97
CA ALA A 51 22.82 -0.58 4.82
C ALA A 51 24.29 -0.66 5.29
N ARG A 52 25.21 -0.86 4.35
CA ARG A 52 26.66 -0.77 4.64
C ARG A 52 27.03 0.62 5.18
N PRO A 53 28.12 0.68 5.98
CA PRO A 53 28.54 1.96 6.62
C PRO A 53 28.82 3.09 5.63
N ASP A 54 29.32 2.79 4.42
CA ASP A 54 29.57 3.81 3.39
C ASP A 54 28.27 4.44 2.87
N VAL A 55 27.22 3.62 2.66
CA VAL A 55 25.89 4.08 2.27
C VAL A 55 25.27 4.90 3.40
N ILE A 56 25.35 4.42 4.66
CA ILE A 56 24.81 5.17 5.81
C ILE A 56 25.49 6.51 5.97
N ARG A 57 26.82 6.61 5.80
CA ARG A 57 27.52 7.90 5.82
C ARG A 57 27.00 8.87 4.75
N ALA A 58 26.73 8.38 3.54
CA ALA A 58 26.16 9.21 2.48
C ALA A 58 24.75 9.70 2.83
N VAL A 59 23.88 8.81 3.34
CA VAL A 59 22.51 9.16 3.78
C VAL A 59 22.57 10.20 4.91
N VAL A 60 23.40 10.01 5.92
CA VAL A 60 23.59 10.97 7.04
C VAL A 60 24.04 12.33 6.51
N SER A 61 25.02 12.36 5.60
CA SER A 61 25.49 13.60 4.98
C SER A 61 24.38 14.34 4.23
N MET A 62 23.55 13.61 3.46
CA MET A 62 22.40 14.19 2.76
C MET A 62 21.35 14.75 3.72
N VAL A 63 21.01 14.01 4.78
CA VAL A 63 20.05 14.46 5.80
C VAL A 63 20.57 15.70 6.52
N THR A 64 21.85 15.72 6.91
CA THR A 64 22.46 16.86 7.56
C THR A 64 22.43 18.11 6.68
N THR A 65 22.68 17.95 5.37
CA THR A 65 22.65 19.07 4.42
C THR A 65 21.24 19.60 4.18
N SER A 66 20.24 18.71 4.14
CA SER A 66 18.84 19.09 3.80
C SER A 66 18.02 19.54 5.01
N SER A 67 18.29 19.01 6.20
CA SER A 67 17.41 19.17 7.37
C SER A 67 18.17 19.52 8.66
N LEU A 68 19.49 19.71 8.61
CA LEU A 68 20.39 19.88 9.75
C LEU A 68 20.47 18.63 10.65
N CYS A 69 19.33 18.18 11.17
CA CYS A 69 19.18 16.94 11.92
C CYS A 69 17.79 16.32 11.68
N PRO A 70 17.66 14.99 11.75
CA PRO A 70 16.36 14.34 11.72
C PRO A 70 15.55 14.63 12.98
N ASN A 71 14.22 14.45 12.88
CA ASN A 71 13.36 14.52 14.05
C ASN A 71 13.65 13.36 15.02
N ASN A 72 14.07 13.67 16.23
CA ASN A 72 14.44 12.69 17.25
C ASN A 72 13.24 12.14 18.05
N LEU A 73 12.07 12.78 17.97
CA LEU A 73 10.90 12.38 18.74
C LEU A 73 10.48 10.94 18.43
N GLY A 74 10.39 10.58 17.15
CA GLY A 74 10.03 9.23 16.75
C GLY A 74 11.02 8.18 17.22
N GLN A 75 12.31 8.49 17.16
CA GLN A 75 13.38 7.61 17.65
C GLN A 75 13.26 7.42 19.17
N ALA A 76 13.19 8.50 19.94
CA ALA A 76 13.07 8.45 21.39
C ALA A 76 11.82 7.69 21.85
N LEU A 77 10.70 7.84 21.13
CA LEU A 77 9.44 7.16 21.42
C LEU A 77 9.53 5.65 21.23
N VAL A 78 10.20 5.17 20.18
CA VAL A 78 10.16 3.73 19.82
C VAL A 78 11.34 2.93 20.34
N THR A 79 12.47 3.56 20.66
CA THR A 79 13.67 2.87 21.08
C THR A 79 13.44 1.91 22.26
N PRO A 80 12.79 2.29 23.37
CA PRO A 80 12.54 1.36 24.47
C PRO A 80 11.74 0.11 24.05
N TYR A 81 10.75 0.29 23.16
CA TYR A 81 9.88 -0.79 22.67
C TYR A 81 10.54 -1.66 21.59
N LEU A 82 11.57 -1.16 20.94
CA LEU A 82 12.43 -1.98 20.07
C LEU A 82 13.38 -2.83 20.90
N GLU A 83 13.98 -2.24 21.94
CA GLU A 83 14.94 -2.92 22.82
C GLU A 83 14.32 -4.08 23.61
N ASP A 84 13.07 -3.95 24.06
CA ASP A 84 12.36 -4.97 24.80
C ASP A 84 11.51 -5.91 23.92
N GLY A 85 11.51 -5.71 22.59
CA GLY A 85 10.75 -6.51 21.62
C GLY A 85 9.24 -6.27 21.63
N THR A 86 8.75 -5.30 22.40
CA THR A 86 7.31 -4.99 22.49
C THR A 86 6.75 -4.54 21.17
N LEU A 87 7.50 -3.70 20.43
CA LEU A 87 7.03 -3.17 19.15
C LEU A 87 6.81 -4.28 18.11
N GLU A 88 7.76 -5.21 18.00
CA GLU A 88 7.63 -6.38 17.12
C GLU A 88 6.47 -7.29 17.52
N ARG A 89 6.29 -7.50 18.82
CA ARG A 89 5.16 -8.28 19.34
C ARG A 89 3.82 -7.66 18.99
N VAL A 90 3.64 -6.34 19.17
CA VAL A 90 2.43 -5.61 18.78
C VAL A 90 2.16 -5.72 17.28
N CYS A 91 3.21 -5.58 16.46
CA CYS A 91 3.08 -5.76 15.00
C CYS A 91 2.57 -7.15 14.66
N ARG A 92 3.14 -8.20 15.24
CA ARG A 92 2.79 -9.60 14.96
C ARG A 92 1.43 -10.00 15.53
N GLU A 93 1.13 -9.60 16.76
CA GLU A 93 -0.02 -10.12 17.52
C GLU A 93 -1.26 -9.24 17.43
N THR A 94 -1.11 -7.98 17.00
CA THR A 94 -2.23 -7.04 16.90
C THR A 94 -2.41 -6.53 15.48
N LEU A 95 -1.38 -5.93 14.88
CA LEU A 95 -1.54 -5.28 13.58
C LEU A 95 -1.77 -6.30 12.45
N THR A 96 -0.97 -7.35 12.38
CA THR A 96 -1.11 -8.36 11.32
C THR A 96 -2.48 -9.02 11.33
N PRO A 97 -3.01 -9.55 12.46
CA PRO A 97 -4.36 -10.13 12.50
C PRO A 97 -5.45 -9.12 12.17
N PHE A 98 -5.34 -7.89 12.67
CA PHE A 98 -6.32 -6.83 12.39
C PHE A 98 -6.42 -6.56 10.89
N TYR A 99 -5.31 -6.26 10.22
CA TYR A 99 -5.33 -5.95 8.79
C TYR A 99 -5.66 -7.15 7.92
N ARG A 100 -5.31 -8.36 8.35
CA ARG A 100 -5.76 -9.60 7.68
C ARG A 100 -7.30 -9.70 7.71
N GLY A 101 -7.93 -9.52 8.86
CA GLY A 101 -9.38 -9.54 8.99
C GLY A 101 -10.05 -8.49 8.12
N GLN A 102 -9.50 -7.27 8.07
CA GLN A 102 -10.00 -6.20 7.20
C GLN A 102 -9.87 -6.55 5.70
N ALA A 103 -8.77 -7.17 5.30
CA ALA A 103 -8.58 -7.64 3.92
C ALA A 103 -9.57 -8.73 3.56
N GLU A 104 -9.76 -9.72 4.43
CA GLU A 104 -10.70 -10.82 4.25
C GLU A 104 -12.14 -10.31 4.15
N PHE A 105 -12.52 -9.36 5.00
CA PHE A 105 -13.83 -8.71 4.93
C PHE A 105 -14.00 -7.96 3.60
N ALA A 106 -13.01 -7.14 3.20
CA ALA A 106 -13.07 -6.42 1.92
C ALA A 106 -13.23 -7.39 0.73
N LEU A 107 -12.43 -8.46 0.72
CA LEU A 107 -12.48 -9.48 -0.34
C LEU A 107 -13.83 -10.19 -0.38
N SER A 108 -14.46 -10.46 0.76
CA SER A 108 -15.77 -11.12 0.83
C SER A 108 -16.90 -10.30 0.21
N LEU A 109 -16.76 -8.97 0.16
CA LEU A 109 -17.75 -8.08 -0.43
C LEU A 109 -17.69 -8.04 -1.97
N LEU A 110 -16.54 -8.34 -2.57
CA LEU A 110 -16.35 -8.13 -4.01
C LEU A 110 -17.30 -9.00 -4.88
N PRO A 111 -17.47 -10.31 -4.63
CA PRO A 111 -18.41 -11.12 -5.40
C PRO A 111 -19.87 -10.66 -5.24
N GLU A 112 -20.27 -10.24 -4.03
CA GLU A 112 -21.61 -9.72 -3.75
C GLU A 112 -21.87 -8.44 -4.54
N LEU A 113 -20.88 -7.53 -4.58
CA LEU A 113 -21.06 -6.20 -5.13
C LEU A 113 -20.87 -6.16 -6.65
N PHE A 114 -19.89 -6.85 -7.21
CA PHE A 114 -19.61 -6.83 -8.64
C PHE A 114 -20.38 -7.91 -9.41
N GLY A 115 -20.67 -9.07 -8.77
CA GLY A 115 -21.33 -10.19 -9.42
C GLY A 115 -20.48 -10.86 -10.50
N GLU A 116 -21.12 -11.68 -11.35
CA GLU A 116 -20.45 -12.42 -12.42
C GLU A 116 -20.47 -11.68 -13.78
N SER A 117 -21.33 -10.67 -13.92
CA SER A 117 -21.51 -9.93 -15.18
C SER A 117 -20.42 -8.90 -15.46
N ILE A 118 -19.66 -8.52 -14.44
CA ILE A 118 -18.54 -7.59 -14.56
C ILE A 118 -17.24 -8.41 -14.63
N PRO A 119 -16.37 -8.18 -15.63
CA PRO A 119 -15.08 -8.87 -15.73
C PRO A 119 -14.05 -8.24 -14.79
N TRP A 120 -14.24 -8.44 -13.49
CA TRP A 120 -13.33 -7.93 -12.47
C TRP A 120 -12.33 -8.98 -12.00
N ARG A 121 -11.15 -8.52 -11.60
CA ARG A 121 -10.10 -9.31 -10.96
C ARG A 121 -9.55 -8.54 -9.77
N VAL A 122 -9.04 -9.26 -8.79
CA VAL A 122 -8.32 -8.70 -7.66
C VAL A 122 -6.98 -9.42 -7.51
N HIS A 123 -5.90 -8.67 -7.29
CA HIS A 123 -4.62 -9.26 -6.95
C HIS A 123 -4.73 -9.98 -5.60
N LYS A 124 -4.05 -11.12 -5.48
CA LYS A 124 -3.97 -11.86 -4.23
C LYS A 124 -3.45 -10.94 -3.13
N SER A 125 -4.26 -10.77 -2.08
CA SER A 125 -3.93 -9.92 -0.95
C SER A 125 -3.05 -10.72 0.03
N GLU A 126 -1.73 -10.52 -0.03
CA GLU A 126 -0.76 -11.20 0.83
C GLU A 126 -0.14 -10.26 1.86
N GLY A 127 -0.61 -9.02 1.93
CA GLY A 127 -0.11 -8.01 2.88
C GLY A 127 -0.60 -6.60 2.57
N ALA A 128 0.02 -5.62 3.24
CA ALA A 128 -0.26 -4.20 3.15
C ALA A 128 -1.67 -3.81 3.58
N MET A 129 -2.20 -2.72 3.03
CA MET A 129 -3.45 -2.07 3.46
C MET A 129 -4.36 -1.78 2.27
N PHE A 130 -4.12 -2.42 1.13
CA PHE A 130 -4.76 -2.10 -0.13
C PHE A 130 -5.17 -3.35 -0.88
N LEU A 131 -6.29 -3.24 -1.64
CA LEU A 131 -6.61 -4.13 -2.74
C LEU A 131 -6.30 -3.44 -4.07
N TRP A 132 -5.82 -4.21 -5.02
CA TRP A 132 -5.64 -3.82 -6.41
C TRP A 132 -6.69 -4.51 -7.24
N LEU A 133 -7.61 -3.74 -7.80
CA LEU A 133 -8.70 -4.22 -8.65
C LEU A 133 -8.41 -3.89 -10.10
N TRP A 134 -8.69 -4.84 -10.98
CA TRP A 134 -8.68 -4.69 -12.42
C TRP A 134 -10.05 -5.00 -12.99
N PHE A 135 -10.55 -4.13 -13.85
CA PHE A 135 -11.81 -4.24 -14.57
C PHE A 135 -11.50 -4.37 -16.06
N GLU A 136 -11.40 -5.62 -16.55
CA GLU A 136 -10.97 -5.93 -17.90
C GLU A 136 -11.94 -5.34 -18.95
N GLY A 137 -11.40 -4.52 -19.87
CA GLY A 137 -12.20 -3.82 -20.87
C GLY A 137 -13.09 -2.71 -20.27
N LEU A 138 -12.69 -2.08 -19.17
CA LEU A 138 -13.43 -0.95 -18.58
C LEU A 138 -13.68 0.14 -19.63
N PRO A 139 -14.97 0.47 -19.96
CA PRO A 139 -15.31 1.40 -21.05
C PRO A 139 -14.93 2.87 -20.79
N ILE A 140 -14.53 3.18 -19.56
CA ILE A 140 -14.04 4.48 -19.12
C ILE A 140 -12.63 4.35 -18.55
N THR A 141 -11.90 5.43 -18.43
CA THR A 141 -10.59 5.36 -17.76
C THR A 141 -10.74 5.25 -16.24
N CYS A 142 -9.74 4.67 -15.57
CA CYS A 142 -9.69 4.66 -14.10
C CYS A 142 -9.67 6.08 -13.49
N GLN A 143 -9.22 7.09 -14.24
CA GLN A 143 -9.32 8.49 -13.84
C GLN A 143 -10.77 8.96 -13.85
N GLU A 144 -11.52 8.65 -14.88
CA GLU A 144 -12.95 9.00 -14.95
C GLU A 144 -13.74 8.25 -13.86
N LEU A 145 -13.44 6.96 -13.64
CA LEU A 145 -14.04 6.20 -12.53
C LEU A 145 -13.76 6.87 -11.18
N TYR A 146 -12.54 7.35 -10.95
CA TYR A 146 -12.20 8.11 -9.75
C TYR A 146 -13.05 9.37 -9.60
N GLU A 147 -13.20 10.17 -10.65
CA GLU A 147 -14.00 11.41 -10.57
C GLU A 147 -15.49 11.11 -10.29
N ARG A 148 -16.04 10.04 -10.88
CA ARG A 148 -17.41 9.59 -10.59
C ARG A 148 -17.57 9.14 -9.13
N CYS A 149 -16.65 8.35 -8.61
CA CYS A 149 -16.64 7.91 -7.21
C CYS A 149 -16.48 9.10 -6.25
N LYS A 150 -15.56 10.03 -6.55
CA LYS A 150 -15.29 11.24 -5.78
C LYS A 150 -16.51 12.14 -5.66
N ALA A 151 -17.28 12.29 -6.72
CA ALA A 151 -18.53 13.06 -6.71
C ALA A 151 -19.57 12.48 -5.71
N ARG A 152 -19.44 11.20 -5.37
CA ARG A 152 -20.26 10.49 -4.38
C ARG A 152 -19.57 10.37 -3.00
N GLY A 153 -18.43 11.04 -2.80
CA GLY A 153 -17.67 11.03 -1.54
C GLY A 153 -16.81 9.79 -1.32
N CYS A 154 -16.55 8.99 -2.37
CA CYS A 154 -15.65 7.84 -2.33
C CYS A 154 -14.35 8.12 -3.06
N PHE A 155 -13.22 8.05 -2.35
CA PHE A 155 -11.90 8.28 -2.91
C PHE A 155 -11.18 6.96 -3.17
N VAL A 156 -10.81 6.72 -4.42
CA VAL A 156 -9.97 5.59 -4.85
C VAL A 156 -8.69 6.14 -5.50
N ASN A 157 -7.68 5.31 -5.68
CA ASN A 157 -6.49 5.72 -6.42
C ASN A 157 -6.53 5.15 -7.84
N PRO A 158 -6.54 6.00 -8.89
CA PRO A 158 -6.45 5.53 -10.27
C PRO A 158 -5.16 4.75 -10.51
N GLY A 159 -5.29 3.62 -11.22
CA GLY A 159 -4.20 2.67 -11.40
C GLY A 159 -3.04 3.22 -12.21
N HIS A 160 -3.31 4.07 -13.21
CA HIS A 160 -2.27 4.58 -14.11
C HIS A 160 -1.12 5.29 -13.37
N HIS A 161 -1.34 5.84 -12.18
CA HIS A 161 -0.29 6.45 -11.35
C HIS A 161 0.76 5.46 -10.83
N PHE A 162 0.51 4.15 -10.93
CA PHE A 162 1.42 3.09 -10.46
C PHE A 162 2.23 2.44 -11.59
N PHE A 163 2.03 2.87 -12.83
CA PHE A 163 2.72 2.37 -14.02
C PHE A 163 3.73 3.40 -14.54
N PHE A 164 4.58 3.91 -13.65
CA PHE A 164 5.64 4.86 -14.00
C PHE A 164 6.79 4.17 -14.74
N ALA A 165 7.56 4.95 -15.46
CA ALA A 165 8.68 4.51 -16.31
C ALA A 165 8.27 3.63 -17.50
N LEU A 166 6.99 3.49 -17.80
CA LEU A 166 6.52 2.89 -19.04
C LEU A 166 6.32 3.99 -20.08
N PRO A 167 6.70 3.76 -21.34
CA PRO A 167 6.49 4.73 -22.40
C PRO A 167 5.01 5.12 -22.51
N GLU A 168 4.74 6.41 -22.65
CA GLU A 168 3.40 6.88 -23.02
C GLU A 168 3.17 6.70 -24.53
N GLU A 169 4.25 6.69 -25.31
CA GLU A 169 4.26 6.44 -26.73
C GLU A 169 4.54 4.95 -27.02
N GLY A 170 3.71 4.36 -27.83
CA GLY A 170 3.81 2.95 -28.20
C GLY A 170 2.44 2.31 -28.37
N GLU A 171 2.38 0.99 -28.38
CA GLU A 171 1.11 0.26 -28.40
C GLU A 171 0.31 0.61 -27.15
N PRO A 172 -0.97 1.01 -27.29
CA PRO A 172 -1.80 1.33 -26.15
C PRO A 172 -1.93 0.10 -25.25
N TRP A 173 -1.56 0.27 -23.99
CA TRP A 173 -1.73 -0.76 -22.96
C TRP A 173 -2.92 -0.40 -22.06
N PRO A 174 -4.15 -0.86 -22.40
CA PRO A 174 -5.38 -0.46 -21.72
C PRO A 174 -5.35 -0.78 -20.23
N HIS A 175 -4.73 -1.88 -19.84
CA HIS A 175 -4.68 -2.36 -18.45
C HIS A 175 -4.29 -1.29 -17.42
N ARG A 176 -3.37 -0.37 -17.76
CA ARG A 176 -2.99 0.73 -16.86
C ARG A 176 -4.16 1.67 -16.51
N HIS A 177 -5.14 1.77 -17.40
CA HIS A 177 -6.32 2.62 -17.26
C HIS A 177 -7.56 1.88 -16.76
N GLU A 178 -7.46 0.57 -16.56
CA GLU A 178 -8.53 -0.32 -16.10
C GLU A 178 -8.40 -0.72 -14.63
N CYS A 179 -7.33 -0.25 -13.96
CA CYS A 179 -7.02 -0.63 -12.58
C CYS A 179 -7.30 0.49 -11.59
N ILE A 180 -7.67 0.11 -10.37
CA ILE A 180 -7.73 1.01 -9.21
C ILE A 180 -7.10 0.36 -7.99
N ARG A 181 -6.54 1.21 -7.11
CA ARG A 181 -6.13 0.80 -5.76
C ARG A 181 -7.12 1.35 -4.74
N ILE A 182 -7.61 0.50 -3.87
CA ILE A 182 -8.48 0.86 -2.76
C ILE A 182 -7.83 0.52 -1.41
N SER A 183 -8.07 1.35 -0.38
CA SER A 183 -7.67 1.05 0.99
C SER A 183 -8.80 0.34 1.72
N PHE A 184 -8.47 -0.68 2.51
CA PHE A 184 -9.42 -1.37 3.38
C PHE A 184 -9.27 -1.02 4.86
N THR A 185 -8.64 0.12 5.17
CA THR A 185 -8.33 0.52 6.56
C THR A 185 -9.46 1.27 7.27
N GLN A 186 -10.61 1.37 6.66
CA GLN A 186 -11.81 2.00 7.22
C GLN A 186 -12.64 1.00 8.03
N THR A 187 -13.67 1.51 8.76
CA THR A 187 -14.65 0.63 9.40
C THR A 187 -15.38 -0.21 8.37
N GLU A 188 -15.90 -1.38 8.75
CA GLU A 188 -16.64 -2.28 7.87
C GLU A 188 -17.82 -1.58 7.18
N GLU A 189 -18.55 -0.71 7.91
CA GLU A 189 -19.65 0.08 7.35
C GLU A 189 -19.19 1.02 6.24
N LEU A 190 -18.12 1.79 6.49
CA LEU A 190 -17.57 2.73 5.49
C LEU A 190 -16.97 1.99 4.31
N LEU A 191 -16.34 0.85 4.55
CA LEU A 191 -15.75 0.03 3.50
C LEU A 191 -16.84 -0.56 2.59
N ARG A 192 -17.92 -1.12 3.15
CA ARG A 192 -19.08 -1.59 2.38
C ARG A 192 -19.70 -0.46 1.58
N LYS A 193 -19.93 0.69 2.19
CA LYS A 193 -20.48 1.87 1.49
C LYS A 193 -19.59 2.32 0.33
N GLY A 194 -18.29 2.44 0.57
CA GLY A 194 -17.33 2.85 -0.46
C GLY A 194 -17.27 1.86 -1.62
N LEU A 195 -17.17 0.57 -1.33
CA LEU A 195 -17.15 -0.48 -2.35
C LEU A 195 -18.46 -0.54 -3.14
N SER A 196 -19.61 -0.31 -2.50
CA SER A 196 -20.90 -0.22 -3.20
C SER A 196 -20.92 0.94 -4.19
N ILE A 197 -20.37 2.11 -3.83
CA ILE A 197 -20.25 3.25 -4.76
C ILE A 197 -19.37 2.88 -5.96
N VAL A 198 -18.23 2.23 -5.73
CA VAL A 198 -17.35 1.78 -6.82
C VAL A 198 -18.08 0.79 -7.72
N ALA A 199 -18.75 -0.19 -7.14
CA ALA A 199 -19.48 -1.20 -7.90
C ALA A 199 -20.60 -0.59 -8.77
N ASP A 200 -21.36 0.36 -8.23
CA ASP A 200 -22.40 1.08 -8.98
C ASP A 200 -21.82 1.83 -10.18
N GLU A 201 -20.71 2.57 -10.00
CA GLU A 201 -20.12 3.34 -11.09
C GLU A 201 -19.46 2.42 -12.15
N VAL A 202 -18.86 1.32 -11.74
CA VAL A 202 -18.35 0.30 -12.66
C VAL A 202 -19.49 -0.33 -13.45
N LYS A 203 -20.57 -0.77 -12.80
CA LYS A 203 -21.75 -1.33 -13.48
C LYS A 203 -22.37 -0.37 -14.49
N LYS A 204 -22.52 0.91 -14.13
CA LYS A 204 -22.99 1.95 -15.06
C LYS A 204 -22.06 2.08 -16.26
N ALA A 205 -20.74 2.03 -16.07
CA ALA A 205 -19.80 2.12 -17.17
C ALA A 205 -20.01 1.01 -18.19
N TYR A 206 -20.09 -0.24 -17.74
CA TYR A 206 -20.33 -1.40 -18.62
C TYR A 206 -21.74 -1.45 -19.24
N SER A 207 -22.74 -0.81 -18.62
CA SER A 207 -24.11 -0.81 -19.15
C SER A 207 -24.34 0.23 -20.24
N HIS A 208 -23.42 1.18 -20.43
CA HIS A 208 -23.55 2.26 -21.42
C HIS A 208 -22.58 2.09 -22.62
N SER A 209 -21.88 0.97 -22.67
CA SER A 209 -21.04 0.54 -23.80
C SER A 209 -21.78 -0.56 -24.57
#